data_3cb5959f7c36e61285fe5eccd0dc5d0e
#
_entry.id   3cb5959f7c36e61285fe5eccd0dc5d0e
#
_cell.length_a   1.000
_cell.length_b   1.000
_cell.length_c   1.000
_cell.angle_alpha   90.00
_cell.angle_beta   90.00
_cell.angle_gamma   90.00
#
_symmetry.space_group_name_H-M   'P 1'
#
loop_
_entity.id
_entity.type
_entity.pdbx_description
1 polymer ?
#
loop_
_entity_poly.entity_id
_entity_poly.type
_entity_poly.pdbx_seq_one_letter_code
_entity_poly.pdbx_strand_id
1 'polypeptide(L)'
;LAACLFTLGWSLPSGAIATDNSVAWIVQGRPSALAQSAVQILEQAGDEGLNPSDYDATVLGHSVVAASKGKPLTAAQQTALNAAISQSLLRYLHDLHYGRVDPRSVYANFNVAPKTLNLPATLNAAVAAGDLKQAVKAATPAFPLYQALKPWLARYRALEHNPAWVGNLPALPAQKLEPGAPYAGVALLTARLVSLGDLPADFVAPDRYQGPLVDGVKIFQKRHGLTEDGVIGKTTFEQLNVKPATRVEQIALTMERLRWTPLMVDKRVLVVNLPEFELRGLEIDGEAVQIPLKMNVIVGKALNTQTPMFDEQMRAIEFSPYWNVPPSITRAETVPKLRRDPGYFDRQGFEIVTRSGEVVTR
;
A
#
# COMPACT_ATOMS: atom_id res chain seq x y z
N LEU A 1 25.41 -29.00 19.96
CA LEU A 1 24.11 -28.32 20.06
C LEU A 1 23.63 -28.02 18.64
N ALA A 2 22.66 -28.83 18.17
CA ALA A 2 22.09 -28.81 16.80
C ALA A 2 21.13 -27.63 16.63
N ALA A 3 21.38 -26.80 15.61
CA ALA A 3 20.46 -25.78 15.17
C ALA A 3 19.47 -26.41 14.19
N CYS A 4 18.18 -26.48 14.55
CA CYS A 4 17.08 -26.83 13.65
C CYS A 4 16.80 -25.70 12.69
N LEU A 5 17.18 -25.87 11.45
CA LEU A 5 16.70 -25.08 10.31
C LEU A 5 15.27 -25.52 9.97
N PHE A 6 14.28 -24.71 10.30
CA PHE A 6 12.92 -24.83 9.75
C PHE A 6 12.91 -24.21 8.35
N THR A 7 13.06 -25.06 7.34
CA THR A 7 12.75 -24.71 5.94
C THR A 7 11.23 -24.82 5.75
N LEU A 8 10.53 -23.70 5.77
CA LEU A 8 9.19 -23.60 5.25
C LEU A 8 9.27 -23.66 3.72
N GLY A 9 9.13 -24.86 3.19
CA GLY A 9 9.03 -25.12 1.77
C GLY A 9 7.70 -24.60 1.22
N TRP A 10 7.74 -23.49 0.52
CA TRP A 10 6.66 -23.11 -0.38
C TRP A 10 6.82 -23.89 -1.66
N SER A 11 5.95 -24.89 -1.85
CA SER A 11 5.78 -25.58 -3.13
C SER A 11 5.01 -24.66 -4.07
N LEU A 12 5.71 -24.01 -5.00
CA LEU A 12 5.13 -23.47 -6.22
C LEU A 12 4.48 -24.64 -6.98
N PRO A 13 3.29 -24.44 -7.65
CA PRO A 13 2.75 -25.47 -8.51
C PRO A 13 3.78 -25.79 -9.58
N SER A 14 4.17 -27.06 -9.63
CA SER A 14 5.10 -27.61 -10.65
C SER A 14 4.44 -27.60 -12.03
N GLY A 15 4.35 -26.40 -12.62
CA GLY A 15 4.29 -26.23 -14.06
C GLY A 15 5.73 -26.13 -14.53
N ALA A 16 6.26 -27.15 -15.18
CA ALA A 16 7.57 -27.11 -15.80
C ALA A 16 7.62 -25.92 -16.76
N ILE A 17 8.21 -24.81 -16.32
CA ILE A 17 8.59 -23.70 -17.20
C ILE A 17 9.74 -24.24 -18.04
N ALA A 18 9.48 -24.57 -19.30
CA ALA A 18 10.52 -24.85 -20.26
C ALA A 18 11.40 -23.58 -20.38
N THR A 19 12.52 -23.59 -19.69
CA THR A 19 13.51 -22.50 -19.72
C THR A 19 14.50 -22.76 -20.82
N ASP A 20 14.11 -22.54 -22.06
CA ASP A 20 15.07 -22.61 -23.17
C ASP A 20 15.46 -21.22 -23.71
N ASN A 21 15.52 -20.23 -22.81
CA ASN A 21 16.22 -18.94 -23.01
C ASN A 21 16.74 -18.46 -21.65
N SER A 22 17.69 -19.21 -21.08
CA SER A 22 18.36 -18.77 -19.85
C SER A 22 19.15 -17.48 -20.14
N VAL A 23 18.74 -16.40 -19.49
CA VAL A 23 19.47 -15.12 -19.55
C VAL A 23 20.92 -15.35 -19.14
N ALA A 24 21.85 -14.97 -20.00
CA ALA A 24 23.27 -15.06 -19.70
C ALA A 24 23.75 -13.81 -18.94
N TRP A 25 23.62 -13.86 -17.61
CA TRP A 25 24.17 -12.81 -16.73
C TRP A 25 25.69 -12.86 -16.68
N ILE A 26 26.24 -14.02 -16.88
CA ILE A 26 27.67 -14.28 -16.86
C ILE A 26 28.13 -14.56 -18.30
N VAL A 27 29.05 -13.75 -18.77
CA VAL A 27 29.62 -13.83 -20.13
C VAL A 27 31.12 -14.14 -20.00
N GLN A 28 31.60 -15.18 -20.67
CA GLN A 28 33.00 -15.62 -20.59
C GLN A 28 33.55 -15.78 -19.16
N GLY A 29 32.71 -16.30 -18.28
CA GLY A 29 33.09 -16.52 -16.87
C GLY A 29 33.08 -15.27 -15.99
N ARG A 30 32.57 -14.14 -16.46
CA ARG A 30 32.51 -12.88 -15.73
C ARG A 30 31.12 -12.28 -15.74
N PRO A 31 30.71 -11.61 -14.64
CA PRO A 31 29.45 -10.90 -14.60
C PRO A 31 29.37 -9.77 -15.65
N SER A 32 28.27 -9.73 -16.37
CA SER A 32 27.96 -8.65 -17.29
C SER A 32 27.51 -7.38 -16.55
N ALA A 33 27.42 -6.26 -17.26
CA ALA A 33 26.81 -5.03 -16.72
C ALA A 33 25.35 -5.25 -16.30
N LEU A 34 24.61 -6.11 -17.02
CA LEU A 34 23.24 -6.47 -16.65
C LEU A 34 23.17 -7.27 -15.34
N ALA A 35 24.14 -8.16 -15.06
CA ALA A 35 24.19 -8.84 -13.78
C ALA A 35 24.40 -7.86 -12.61
N GLN A 36 25.25 -6.84 -12.80
CA GLN A 36 25.44 -5.79 -11.80
C GLN A 36 24.17 -4.95 -11.61
N SER A 37 23.50 -4.57 -12.71
CA SER A 37 22.22 -3.86 -12.66
C SER A 37 21.12 -4.68 -11.97
N ALA A 38 21.09 -6.00 -12.19
CA ALA A 38 20.15 -6.92 -11.57
C ALA A 38 20.31 -6.91 -10.05
N VAL A 39 21.55 -7.05 -9.56
CA VAL A 39 21.87 -6.99 -8.13
C VAL A 39 21.48 -5.64 -7.54
N GLN A 40 21.82 -4.54 -8.21
CA GLN A 40 21.46 -3.19 -7.74
C GLN A 40 19.94 -3.01 -7.61
N ILE A 41 19.14 -3.53 -8.55
CA ILE A 41 17.68 -3.51 -8.47
C ILE A 41 17.21 -4.27 -7.22
N LEU A 42 17.76 -5.45 -6.94
CA LEU A 42 17.40 -6.23 -5.76
C LEU A 42 17.81 -5.56 -4.44
N GLU A 43 18.98 -4.91 -4.40
CA GLU A 43 19.43 -4.11 -3.26
C GLU A 43 18.50 -2.91 -3.00
N GLN A 44 17.92 -2.34 -4.06
CA GLN A 44 16.98 -1.24 -4.02
C GLN A 44 15.50 -1.68 -3.83
N ALA A 45 15.22 -2.97 -3.63
CA ALA A 45 13.85 -3.45 -3.39
C ALA A 45 13.15 -2.72 -2.23
N GLY A 46 13.93 -2.18 -1.31
CA GLY A 46 13.47 -1.31 -0.25
C GLY A 46 12.67 -0.10 -0.74
N ASP A 47 13.02 0.51 -1.86
CA ASP A 47 12.34 1.69 -2.39
C ASP A 47 10.89 1.40 -2.80
N GLU A 48 10.60 0.13 -3.03
CA GLU A 48 9.26 -0.41 -3.27
C GLU A 48 8.57 -0.95 -2.00
N GLY A 49 9.13 -0.74 -0.81
CA GLY A 49 8.58 -1.28 0.43
C GLY A 49 8.76 -2.79 0.60
N LEU A 50 9.65 -3.39 -0.18
CA LEU A 50 10.02 -4.80 -0.13
C LEU A 50 11.34 -4.95 0.65
N ASN A 51 11.64 -6.18 1.12
CA ASN A 51 12.89 -6.41 1.85
C ASN A 51 13.95 -7.04 0.92
N PRO A 52 15.09 -6.37 0.68
CA PRO A 52 16.16 -6.91 -0.16
C PRO A 52 16.64 -8.32 0.23
N SER A 53 16.56 -8.68 1.51
CA SER A 53 16.96 -10.01 1.98
C SER A 53 16.08 -11.15 1.45
N ASP A 54 14.82 -10.86 1.09
CA ASP A 54 13.89 -11.84 0.54
C ASP A 54 14.29 -12.26 -0.90
N TYR A 55 15.18 -11.50 -1.52
CA TYR A 55 15.68 -11.70 -2.88
C TYR A 55 17.17 -12.01 -2.94
N ASP A 56 17.76 -12.43 -1.83
CA ASP A 56 19.16 -12.77 -1.71
C ASP A 56 20.13 -11.64 -2.17
N ALA A 57 19.70 -10.38 -2.14
CA ALA A 57 20.40 -9.24 -2.72
C ALA A 57 21.86 -9.13 -2.26
N THR A 58 22.11 -9.19 -0.96
CA THR A 58 23.47 -9.09 -0.39
C THR A 58 24.35 -10.26 -0.82
N VAL A 59 23.82 -11.49 -0.83
CA VAL A 59 24.57 -12.70 -1.21
C VAL A 59 24.93 -12.65 -2.69
N LEU A 60 23.97 -12.26 -3.53
CA LEU A 60 24.20 -12.10 -4.96
C LEU A 60 25.18 -10.96 -5.24
N GLY A 61 25.08 -9.84 -4.52
CA GLY A 61 26.02 -8.73 -4.62
C GLY A 61 27.44 -9.15 -4.33
N HIS A 62 27.69 -9.85 -3.21
CA HIS A 62 29.01 -10.39 -2.88
C HIS A 62 29.51 -11.38 -3.94
N SER A 63 28.63 -12.26 -4.44
CA SER A 63 28.98 -13.25 -5.46
C SER A 63 29.38 -12.60 -6.80
N VAL A 64 28.62 -11.59 -7.24
CA VAL A 64 28.91 -10.83 -8.46
C VAL A 64 30.22 -10.03 -8.33
N VAL A 65 30.44 -9.37 -7.20
CA VAL A 65 31.70 -8.63 -6.94
C VAL A 65 32.89 -9.57 -6.89
N ALA A 66 32.78 -10.72 -6.20
CA ALA A 66 33.85 -11.71 -6.14
C ALA A 66 34.18 -12.28 -7.53
N ALA A 67 33.14 -12.61 -8.33
CA ALA A 67 33.30 -13.12 -9.70
C ALA A 67 33.88 -12.06 -10.66
N SER A 68 33.66 -10.78 -10.42
CA SER A 68 34.24 -9.69 -11.22
C SER A 68 35.74 -9.53 -11.00
N LYS A 69 36.22 -9.76 -9.76
CA LYS A 69 37.62 -9.55 -9.35
C LYS A 69 38.45 -10.83 -9.38
N GLY A 70 37.81 -12.00 -9.31
CA GLY A 70 38.43 -13.30 -9.19
C GLY A 70 38.85 -13.92 -10.52
N LYS A 71 39.16 -15.22 -10.49
CA LYS A 71 39.34 -16.03 -11.71
C LYS A 71 37.99 -16.19 -12.43
N PRO A 72 37.98 -16.38 -13.75
CA PRO A 72 36.76 -16.69 -14.48
C PRO A 72 36.04 -17.89 -13.86
N LEU A 73 34.71 -17.78 -13.74
CA LEU A 73 33.86 -18.83 -13.19
C LEU A 73 33.88 -20.07 -14.08
N THR A 74 33.88 -21.24 -13.47
CA THR A 74 33.66 -22.52 -14.18
C THR A 74 32.24 -22.59 -14.77
N ALA A 75 32.00 -23.46 -15.72
CA ALA A 75 30.69 -23.65 -16.32
C ALA A 75 29.58 -23.94 -15.27
N ALA A 76 29.86 -24.79 -14.29
CA ALA A 76 28.93 -25.09 -13.20
C ALA A 76 28.60 -23.85 -12.34
N GLN A 77 29.62 -23.04 -12.00
CA GLN A 77 29.43 -21.80 -11.26
C GLN A 77 28.65 -20.75 -12.06
N GLN A 78 28.89 -20.64 -13.37
CA GLN A 78 28.13 -19.76 -14.27
C GLN A 78 26.66 -20.16 -14.30
N THR A 79 26.35 -21.44 -14.47
CA THR A 79 24.99 -21.96 -14.48
C THR A 79 24.26 -21.64 -13.15
N ALA A 80 24.92 -21.92 -12.02
CA ALA A 80 24.37 -21.67 -10.71
C ALA A 80 24.07 -20.16 -10.48
N LEU A 81 25.01 -19.27 -10.81
CA LEU A 81 24.85 -17.84 -10.59
C LEU A 81 23.80 -17.23 -11.56
N ASN A 82 23.78 -17.68 -12.81
CA ASN A 82 22.73 -17.29 -13.78
C ASN A 82 21.34 -17.66 -13.27
N ALA A 83 21.16 -18.88 -12.79
CA ALA A 83 19.89 -19.34 -12.23
C ALA A 83 19.50 -18.53 -10.98
N ALA A 84 20.44 -18.29 -10.07
CA ALA A 84 20.18 -17.54 -8.82
C ALA A 84 19.73 -16.10 -9.12
N ILE A 85 20.42 -15.37 -10.02
CA ILE A 85 20.05 -14.00 -10.40
C ILE A 85 18.65 -14.00 -11.04
N SER A 86 18.40 -14.90 -12.02
CA SER A 86 17.10 -14.99 -12.69
C SER A 86 15.96 -15.28 -11.73
N GLN A 87 16.14 -16.25 -10.80
CA GLN A 87 15.12 -16.61 -9.83
C GLN A 87 14.82 -15.47 -8.85
N SER A 88 15.84 -14.79 -8.35
CA SER A 88 15.67 -13.66 -7.43
C SER A 88 14.99 -12.48 -8.11
N LEU A 89 15.34 -12.15 -9.36
CA LEU A 89 14.64 -11.12 -10.13
C LEU A 89 13.19 -11.49 -10.42
N LEU A 90 12.91 -12.71 -10.84
CA LEU A 90 11.53 -13.16 -11.11
C LEU A 90 10.70 -13.13 -9.82
N ARG A 91 11.25 -13.53 -8.68
CA ARG A 91 10.59 -13.44 -7.38
C ARG A 91 10.32 -11.99 -7.00
N TYR A 92 11.30 -11.10 -7.18
CA TYR A 92 11.11 -9.67 -6.95
C TYR A 92 10.02 -9.06 -7.84
N LEU A 93 10.07 -9.32 -9.15
CA LEU A 93 9.05 -8.85 -10.11
C LEU A 93 7.66 -9.40 -9.79
N HIS A 94 7.58 -10.67 -9.35
CA HIS A 94 6.34 -11.29 -8.89
C HIS A 94 5.76 -10.51 -7.70
N ASP A 95 6.57 -10.32 -6.65
CA ASP A 95 6.12 -9.67 -5.45
C ASP A 95 5.78 -8.19 -5.68
N LEU A 96 6.51 -7.53 -6.59
CA LEU A 96 6.24 -6.16 -7.01
C LEU A 96 4.90 -6.05 -7.75
N HIS A 97 4.55 -7.05 -8.57
CA HIS A 97 3.34 -7.02 -9.40
C HIS A 97 2.10 -7.54 -8.66
N TYR A 98 2.23 -8.69 -8.00
CA TYR A 98 1.10 -9.38 -7.39
C TYR A 98 0.97 -9.15 -5.88
N GLY A 99 2.05 -8.69 -5.24
CA GLY A 99 2.19 -8.69 -3.79
C GLY A 99 2.78 -9.99 -3.25
N ARG A 100 3.22 -9.95 -2.01
CA ARG A 100 3.84 -11.07 -1.27
C ARG A 100 2.81 -11.98 -0.63
N VAL A 101 1.63 -11.44 -0.35
CA VAL A 101 0.55 -12.12 0.38
C VAL A 101 -0.63 -12.32 -0.56
N ASP A 102 -1.16 -13.54 -0.61
CA ASP A 102 -2.45 -13.77 -1.29
C ASP A 102 -3.55 -13.03 -0.52
N PRO A 103 -4.21 -12.02 -1.13
CA PRO A 103 -5.25 -11.26 -0.46
C PRO A 103 -6.43 -12.12 0.04
N ARG A 104 -6.68 -13.28 -0.59
CA ARG A 104 -7.73 -14.21 -0.16
C ARG A 104 -7.42 -14.87 1.18
N SER A 105 -6.14 -14.95 1.55
CA SER A 105 -5.74 -15.44 2.89
C SER A 105 -6.08 -14.44 4.00
N VAL A 106 -6.25 -13.16 3.66
CA VAL A 106 -6.54 -12.06 4.60
C VAL A 106 -8.02 -11.66 4.52
N TYR A 107 -8.61 -11.65 3.33
CA TYR A 107 -9.97 -11.23 3.07
C TYR A 107 -10.76 -12.35 2.38
N ALA A 108 -11.63 -13.05 3.10
CA ALA A 108 -12.43 -14.15 2.58
C ALA A 108 -13.30 -13.76 1.36
N ASN A 109 -13.71 -12.49 1.29
CA ASN A 109 -14.57 -11.94 0.23
C ASN A 109 -13.78 -11.05 -0.74
N PHE A 110 -12.51 -11.35 -0.99
CA PHE A 110 -11.73 -10.63 -1.99
C PHE A 110 -12.18 -11.04 -3.40
N ASN A 111 -12.96 -10.19 -4.05
CA ASN A 111 -13.51 -10.42 -5.38
C ASN A 111 -12.98 -9.40 -6.38
N VAL A 112 -11.69 -9.50 -6.68
CA VAL A 112 -11.00 -8.66 -7.66
C VAL A 112 -10.48 -9.55 -8.78
N ALA A 113 -10.61 -9.10 -10.02
CA ALA A 113 -10.11 -9.83 -11.18
C ALA A 113 -8.59 -10.07 -11.05
N PRO A 114 -8.09 -11.28 -11.37
CA PRO A 114 -6.66 -11.56 -11.31
C PRO A 114 -5.90 -10.73 -12.34
N LYS A 115 -4.78 -10.18 -11.92
CA LYS A 115 -3.82 -9.56 -12.84
C LYS A 115 -3.08 -10.62 -13.65
N THR A 116 -2.69 -10.26 -14.85
CA THR A 116 -1.94 -11.15 -15.74
C THR A 116 -0.73 -10.41 -16.29
N LEU A 117 0.47 -10.88 -15.96
CA LEU A 117 1.72 -10.40 -16.54
C LEU A 117 2.63 -11.61 -16.75
N ASN A 118 3.09 -11.81 -17.97
CA ASN A 118 4.08 -12.84 -18.24
C ASN A 118 5.48 -12.37 -17.80
N LEU A 119 5.81 -12.60 -16.54
CA LEU A 119 7.06 -12.14 -15.94
C LEU A 119 8.33 -12.67 -16.65
N PRO A 120 8.41 -13.98 -17.03
CA PRO A 120 9.54 -14.46 -17.81
C PRO A 120 9.71 -13.72 -19.14
N ALA A 121 8.64 -13.53 -19.90
CA ALA A 121 8.70 -12.80 -21.17
C ALA A 121 9.08 -11.33 -20.96
N THR A 122 8.53 -10.68 -19.92
CA THR A 122 8.86 -9.30 -19.55
C THR A 122 10.34 -9.15 -19.20
N LEU A 123 10.89 -10.06 -18.40
CA LEU A 123 12.30 -10.06 -18.04
C LEU A 123 13.19 -10.29 -19.27
N ASN A 124 12.86 -11.28 -20.12
CA ASN A 124 13.63 -11.56 -21.32
C ASN A 124 13.64 -10.37 -22.29
N ALA A 125 12.51 -9.68 -22.47
CA ALA A 125 12.44 -8.47 -23.30
C ALA A 125 13.32 -7.35 -22.75
N ALA A 126 13.31 -7.12 -21.42
CA ALA A 126 14.15 -6.12 -20.77
C ALA A 126 15.65 -6.44 -20.88
N VAL A 127 16.02 -7.72 -20.78
CA VAL A 127 17.40 -8.19 -21.00
C VAL A 127 17.82 -7.97 -22.45
N ALA A 128 16.98 -8.34 -23.41
CA ALA A 128 17.27 -8.12 -24.83
C ALA A 128 17.43 -6.64 -25.18
N ALA A 129 16.67 -5.77 -24.52
CA ALA A 129 16.80 -4.31 -24.63
C ALA A 129 18.00 -3.72 -23.86
N GLY A 130 18.67 -4.51 -23.02
CA GLY A 130 19.76 -4.04 -22.17
C GLY A 130 19.32 -3.13 -21.01
N ASP A 131 18.02 -3.08 -20.69
CA ASP A 131 17.45 -2.19 -19.69
C ASP A 131 16.42 -2.91 -18.78
N LEU A 132 16.91 -3.39 -17.65
CA LEU A 132 16.08 -4.08 -16.64
C LEU A 132 15.05 -3.18 -15.97
N LYS A 133 15.22 -1.85 -16.01
CA LYS A 133 14.25 -0.92 -15.45
C LYS A 133 12.90 -1.01 -16.15
N GLN A 134 12.88 -1.41 -17.43
CA GLN A 134 11.63 -1.65 -18.16
C GLN A 134 10.81 -2.78 -17.53
N ALA A 135 11.45 -3.88 -17.11
CA ALA A 135 10.75 -4.98 -16.43
C ALA A 135 10.21 -4.53 -15.05
N VAL A 136 11.01 -3.77 -14.29
CA VAL A 136 10.58 -3.19 -13.02
C VAL A 136 9.38 -2.26 -13.24
N LYS A 137 9.45 -1.34 -14.22
CA LYS A 137 8.35 -0.44 -14.55
C LYS A 137 7.07 -1.18 -14.95
N ALA A 138 7.20 -2.25 -15.75
CA ALA A 138 6.04 -3.06 -16.16
C ALA A 138 5.39 -3.82 -14.97
N ALA A 139 6.18 -4.22 -13.99
CA ALA A 139 5.70 -4.91 -12.80
C ALA A 139 5.14 -3.96 -11.73
N THR A 140 5.64 -2.72 -11.66
CA THR A 140 5.24 -1.73 -10.66
C THR A 140 3.80 -1.27 -10.88
N PRO A 141 2.95 -1.18 -9.83
CA PRO A 141 1.62 -0.60 -9.95
C PRO A 141 1.65 0.82 -10.51
N ALA A 142 0.91 1.06 -11.59
CA ALA A 142 0.83 2.38 -12.23
C ALA A 142 -0.05 3.38 -11.45
N PHE A 143 -0.76 2.93 -10.43
CA PHE A 143 -1.69 3.75 -9.67
C PHE A 143 -0.98 4.94 -9.00
N PRO A 144 -1.45 6.19 -9.19
CA PRO A 144 -0.76 7.39 -8.72
C PRO A 144 -0.47 7.40 -7.22
N LEU A 145 -1.39 6.86 -6.39
CA LEU A 145 -1.16 6.75 -4.95
C LEU A 145 0.05 5.87 -4.62
N TYR A 146 0.27 4.78 -5.37
CA TYR A 146 1.44 3.93 -5.16
C TYR A 146 2.73 4.72 -5.39
N GLN A 147 2.79 5.49 -6.47
CA GLN A 147 3.95 6.32 -6.78
C GLN A 147 4.14 7.44 -5.74
N ALA A 148 3.05 8.05 -5.27
CA ALA A 148 3.09 9.08 -4.24
C ALA A 148 3.59 8.58 -2.87
N LEU A 149 3.46 7.29 -2.56
CA LEU A 149 3.96 6.70 -1.31
C LEU A 149 5.48 6.52 -1.28
N LYS A 150 6.14 6.34 -2.43
CA LYS A 150 7.59 6.09 -2.51
C LYS A 150 8.45 7.19 -1.88
N PRO A 151 8.26 8.48 -2.20
CA PRO A 151 9.02 9.55 -1.56
C PRO A 151 8.77 9.66 -0.06
N TRP A 152 7.56 9.34 0.42
CA TRP A 152 7.28 9.30 1.85
C TRP A 152 7.96 8.11 2.54
N LEU A 153 8.00 6.94 1.89
CA LEU A 153 8.75 5.79 2.38
C LEU A 153 10.23 6.14 2.57
N ALA A 154 10.85 6.71 1.53
CA ALA A 154 12.25 7.13 1.58
C ALA A 154 12.49 8.16 2.71
N ARG A 155 11.58 9.14 2.84
CA ARG A 155 11.67 10.18 3.87
C ARG A 155 11.61 9.58 5.28
N TYR A 156 10.62 8.72 5.58
CA TYR A 156 10.49 8.13 6.91
C TYR A 156 11.65 7.18 7.23
N ARG A 157 12.21 6.48 6.26
CA ARG A 157 13.45 5.71 6.46
C ARG A 157 14.63 6.57 6.86
N ALA A 158 14.81 7.70 6.18
CA ALA A 158 15.87 8.65 6.53
C ALA A 158 15.72 9.22 7.95
N LEU A 159 14.50 9.17 8.51
CA LEU A 159 14.21 9.66 9.86
C LEU A 159 14.36 8.60 10.96
N GLU A 160 14.57 7.31 10.64
CA GLU A 160 14.63 6.23 11.65
C GLU A 160 15.70 6.46 12.72
N HIS A 161 16.81 7.08 12.34
CA HIS A 161 17.91 7.40 13.25
C HIS A 161 18.01 8.88 13.62
N ASN A 162 16.99 9.68 13.28
CA ASN A 162 17.00 11.10 13.58
C ASN A 162 16.78 11.33 15.10
N PRO A 163 17.62 12.12 15.78
CA PRO A 163 17.55 12.36 17.23
C PRO A 163 16.19 12.87 17.72
N ALA A 164 15.44 13.62 16.90
CA ALA A 164 14.10 14.09 17.24
C ALA A 164 13.09 12.97 17.51
N TRP A 165 13.42 11.71 17.15
CA TRP A 165 12.53 10.55 17.27
C TRP A 165 12.99 9.52 18.31
N VAL A 166 14.07 9.79 19.03
CA VAL A 166 14.60 8.85 20.06
C VAL A 166 13.63 8.73 21.24
N GLY A 167 13.06 9.80 21.73
CA GLY A 167 12.10 9.80 22.85
C GLY A 167 10.65 10.03 22.42
N ASN A 168 9.75 10.13 23.39
CA ASN A 168 8.39 10.63 23.19
C ASN A 168 8.34 12.12 23.51
N LEU A 169 7.35 12.82 22.95
CA LEU A 169 7.01 14.17 23.40
C LEU A 169 6.65 14.11 24.89
N PRO A 170 7.06 15.07 25.70
CA PRO A 170 6.59 15.21 27.07
C PRO A 170 5.06 15.20 27.15
N ALA A 171 4.51 14.72 28.26
CA ALA A 171 3.07 14.75 28.46
C ALA A 171 2.49 16.14 28.28
N LEU A 172 1.28 16.23 27.75
CA LEU A 172 0.58 17.50 27.63
C LEU A 172 0.30 18.08 29.02
N PRO A 173 0.36 19.41 29.19
CA PRO A 173 0.13 20.06 30.48
C PRO A 173 -1.32 19.90 30.98
N ALA A 174 -2.24 19.56 30.08
CA ALA A 174 -3.63 19.25 30.34
C ALA A 174 -4.12 18.21 29.32
N GLN A 175 -5.42 17.96 29.19
CA GLN A 175 -5.97 17.03 28.18
C GLN A 175 -5.66 17.45 26.73
N LYS A 176 -5.35 18.72 26.52
CA LYS A 176 -4.99 19.31 25.21
C LYS A 176 -3.99 20.44 25.42
N LEU A 177 -3.22 20.74 24.37
CA LEU A 177 -2.34 21.91 24.27
C LEU A 177 -2.95 22.88 23.25
N GLU A 178 -3.31 24.05 23.70
CA GLU A 178 -3.87 25.12 22.87
C GLU A 178 -2.78 26.11 22.43
N PRO A 179 -2.97 26.79 21.29
CA PRO A 179 -2.09 27.89 20.88
C PRO A 179 -1.90 28.92 21.98
N GLY A 180 -0.65 29.38 22.18
CA GLY A 180 -0.25 30.31 23.24
C GLY A 180 0.13 29.65 24.57
N ALA A 181 -0.19 28.38 24.79
CA ALA A 181 0.10 27.70 26.06
C ALA A 181 1.61 27.37 26.22
N PRO A 182 2.13 27.37 27.45
CA PRO A 182 3.48 26.87 27.72
C PRO A 182 3.51 25.35 27.57
N TYR A 183 4.60 24.84 26.98
CA TYR A 183 4.80 23.40 26.82
C TYR A 183 6.28 23.04 26.90
N ALA A 184 6.63 22.12 27.75
CA ALA A 184 8.01 21.67 27.92
C ALA A 184 8.58 20.95 26.67
N GLY A 185 7.69 20.46 25.80
CA GLY A 185 8.06 19.75 24.57
C GLY A 185 8.21 20.63 23.33
N VAL A 186 8.16 21.96 23.43
CA VAL A 186 8.21 22.86 22.26
C VAL A 186 9.42 22.60 21.38
N ALA A 187 10.61 22.47 21.96
CA ALA A 187 11.85 22.24 21.21
C ALA A 187 11.81 20.89 20.46
N LEU A 188 11.36 19.82 21.12
CA LEU A 188 11.26 18.50 20.52
C LEU A 188 10.15 18.44 19.44
N LEU A 189 9.00 19.07 19.68
CA LEU A 189 7.92 19.20 18.71
C LEU A 189 8.41 19.94 17.46
N THR A 190 9.12 21.07 17.65
CA THR A 190 9.72 21.81 16.55
C THR A 190 10.68 20.94 15.74
N ALA A 191 11.60 20.23 16.40
CA ALA A 191 12.55 19.35 15.73
C ALA A 191 11.86 18.26 14.91
N ARG A 192 10.75 17.68 15.40
CA ARG A 192 9.94 16.71 14.65
C ARG A 192 9.29 17.33 13.42
N LEU A 193 8.62 18.46 13.56
CA LEU A 193 7.94 19.13 12.44
C LEU A 193 8.93 19.61 11.39
N VAL A 194 10.10 20.11 11.78
CA VAL A 194 11.21 20.41 10.86
C VAL A 194 11.67 19.17 10.12
N SER A 195 11.92 18.07 10.84
CA SER A 195 12.37 16.82 10.21
C SER A 195 11.33 16.25 9.23
N LEU A 196 10.04 16.44 9.49
CA LEU A 196 8.94 16.10 8.61
C LEU A 196 8.73 17.12 7.48
N GLY A 197 9.35 18.31 7.53
CA GLY A 197 9.18 19.42 6.60
C GLY A 197 7.83 20.10 6.71
N ASP A 198 7.19 19.97 7.83
CA ASP A 198 6.00 20.75 8.21
C ASP A 198 6.40 22.14 8.70
N LEU A 199 7.71 22.36 8.94
CA LEU A 199 8.36 23.64 9.22
C LEU A 199 9.65 23.78 8.39
N PRO A 200 10.09 25.01 8.10
CA PRO A 200 11.37 25.25 7.44
C PRO A 200 12.56 24.67 8.21
N ALA A 201 13.62 24.29 7.49
CA ALA A 201 14.79 23.65 8.09
C ALA A 201 15.54 24.53 9.10
N ASP A 202 15.48 25.83 8.94
CA ASP A 202 16.10 26.87 9.78
C ASP A 202 15.17 27.42 10.85
N PHE A 203 13.98 26.83 11.01
CA PHE A 203 12.99 27.29 11.98
C PHE A 203 13.49 27.11 13.42
N VAL A 204 13.52 28.20 14.18
CA VAL A 204 13.94 28.19 15.59
C VAL A 204 12.73 27.99 16.50
N ALA A 205 12.87 27.10 17.46
CA ALA A 205 11.82 26.80 18.42
C ALA A 205 11.48 28.06 19.27
N PRO A 206 10.20 28.44 19.35
CA PRO A 206 9.78 29.54 20.24
C PRO A 206 9.73 29.06 21.70
N ASP A 207 9.58 30.00 22.64
CA ASP A 207 9.46 29.70 24.08
C ASP A 207 8.13 29.00 24.45
N ARG A 208 7.12 29.18 23.61
CA ARG A 208 5.75 28.67 23.83
C ARG A 208 5.21 28.06 22.55
N TYR A 209 4.12 27.29 22.67
CA TYR A 209 3.39 26.76 21.54
C TYR A 209 2.58 27.86 20.83
N GLN A 210 3.20 28.61 19.94
CA GLN A 210 2.59 29.78 19.28
C GLN A 210 3.16 30.05 17.88
N GLY A 211 2.50 30.94 17.13
CA GLY A 211 2.96 31.44 15.84
C GLY A 211 3.14 30.33 14.80
N PRO A 212 4.20 30.36 13.97
CA PRO A 212 4.40 29.41 12.88
C PRO A 212 4.53 27.96 13.36
N LEU A 213 4.86 27.69 14.64
CA LEU A 213 4.84 26.33 15.18
C LEU A 213 3.42 25.74 15.17
N VAL A 214 2.41 26.56 15.42
CA VAL A 214 0.99 26.15 15.34
C VAL A 214 0.61 25.83 13.88
N ASP A 215 1.11 26.63 12.93
CA ASP A 215 0.85 26.39 11.51
C ASP A 215 1.52 25.08 11.04
N GLY A 216 2.72 24.76 11.53
CA GLY A 216 3.36 23.47 11.31
C GLY A 216 2.52 22.31 11.85
N VAL A 217 1.89 22.46 13.01
CA VAL A 217 0.97 21.45 13.54
C VAL A 217 -0.28 21.32 12.68
N LYS A 218 -0.86 22.40 12.16
CA LYS A 218 -2.00 22.34 11.23
C LYS A 218 -1.63 21.61 9.94
N ILE A 219 -0.44 21.85 9.38
CA ILE A 219 0.07 21.11 8.21
C ILE A 219 0.17 19.61 8.54
N PHE A 220 0.72 19.28 9.71
CA PHE A 220 0.78 17.90 10.20
C PHE A 220 -0.62 17.28 10.33
N GLN A 221 -1.56 17.98 10.97
CA GLN A 221 -2.95 17.54 11.13
C GLN A 221 -3.62 17.27 9.78
N LYS A 222 -3.54 18.19 8.84
CA LYS A 222 -4.06 18.06 7.49
C LYS A 222 -3.55 16.80 6.82
N ARG A 223 -2.24 16.60 6.83
CA ARG A 223 -1.58 15.45 6.21
C ARG A 223 -1.96 14.11 6.85
N HIS A 224 -2.39 14.12 8.12
CA HIS A 224 -2.82 12.94 8.86
C HIS A 224 -4.36 12.79 8.95
N GLY A 225 -5.12 13.59 8.19
CA GLY A 225 -6.58 13.53 8.20
C GLY A 225 -7.21 13.92 9.54
N LEU A 226 -6.53 14.75 10.32
CA LEU A 226 -7.02 15.29 11.59
C LEU A 226 -7.67 16.65 11.38
N THR A 227 -8.42 17.13 12.39
CA THR A 227 -8.96 18.49 12.38
C THR A 227 -7.81 19.51 12.37
N GLU A 228 -7.80 20.42 11.39
CA GLU A 228 -6.75 21.43 11.15
C GLU A 228 -6.91 22.67 12.05
N ASP A 229 -7.06 22.47 13.35
CA ASP A 229 -7.31 23.56 14.33
C ASP A 229 -6.04 24.05 15.05
N GLY A 230 -4.94 23.31 14.92
CA GLY A 230 -3.70 23.59 15.63
C GLY A 230 -3.77 23.23 17.12
N VAL A 231 -4.82 22.59 17.59
CA VAL A 231 -4.92 22.09 18.97
C VAL A 231 -4.32 20.70 19.04
N ILE A 232 -3.35 20.48 19.93
CA ILE A 232 -2.80 19.15 20.15
C ILE A 232 -3.63 18.44 21.21
N GLY A 233 -4.71 17.81 20.78
CA GLY A 233 -5.50 16.89 21.59
C GLY A 233 -4.90 15.46 21.58
N LYS A 234 -5.59 14.52 22.23
CA LYS A 234 -5.15 13.12 22.38
C LYS A 234 -4.72 12.51 21.04
N THR A 235 -5.56 12.56 20.02
CA THR A 235 -5.28 11.94 18.72
C THR A 235 -4.09 12.58 18.01
N THR A 236 -4.02 13.92 17.97
CA THR A 236 -2.88 14.62 17.39
C THR A 236 -1.58 14.26 18.13
N PHE A 237 -1.62 14.20 19.46
CA PHE A 237 -0.47 13.84 20.29
C PHE A 237 0.01 12.41 20.03
N GLU A 238 -0.92 11.46 19.94
CA GLU A 238 -0.62 10.07 19.59
C GLU A 238 0.05 9.99 18.20
N GLN A 239 -0.49 10.68 17.20
CA GLN A 239 0.08 10.68 15.85
C GLN A 239 1.46 11.35 15.78
N LEU A 240 1.71 12.40 16.56
CA LEU A 240 3.02 13.05 16.69
C LEU A 240 4.07 12.14 17.37
N ASN A 241 3.66 11.12 18.12
CA ASN A 241 4.53 10.17 18.80
C ASN A 241 4.75 8.86 18.02
N VAL A 242 4.07 8.65 16.89
CA VAL A 242 4.32 7.47 16.06
C VAL A 242 5.73 7.55 15.48
N LYS A 243 6.54 6.54 15.75
CA LYS A 243 7.94 6.47 15.33
C LYS A 243 8.06 6.34 13.79
N PRO A 244 9.15 6.87 13.18
CA PRO A 244 9.41 6.73 11.76
C PRO A 244 9.38 5.28 11.26
N ALA A 245 9.99 4.34 11.99
CA ALA A 245 9.96 2.92 11.63
C ALA A 245 8.53 2.37 11.50
N THR A 246 7.64 2.71 12.43
CA THR A 246 6.22 2.33 12.34
C THR A 246 5.54 2.95 11.12
N ARG A 247 5.90 4.20 10.73
CA ARG A 247 5.39 4.80 9.48
C ARG A 247 5.91 4.07 8.25
N VAL A 248 7.18 3.67 8.25
CA VAL A 248 7.76 2.83 7.19
C VAL A 248 6.95 1.55 7.01
N GLU A 249 6.65 0.85 8.11
CA GLU A 249 5.82 -0.37 8.09
C GLU A 249 4.41 -0.10 7.56
N GLN A 250 3.75 0.98 8.00
CA GLN A 250 2.42 1.37 7.54
C GLN A 250 2.40 1.68 6.05
N ILE A 251 3.41 2.39 5.53
CA ILE A 251 3.54 2.72 4.11
C ILE A 251 3.80 1.45 3.31
N ALA A 252 4.76 0.61 3.73
CA ALA A 252 5.08 -0.64 3.06
C ALA A 252 3.85 -1.57 2.99
N LEU A 253 3.07 -1.68 4.06
CA LEU A 253 1.83 -2.44 4.10
C LEU A 253 0.76 -1.86 3.16
N THR A 254 0.67 -0.54 3.05
CA THR A 254 -0.25 0.12 2.11
C THR A 254 0.17 -0.15 0.67
N MET A 255 1.47 -0.06 0.37
CA MET A 255 2.02 -0.41 -0.95
C MET A 255 1.75 -1.89 -1.29
N GLU A 256 1.89 -2.80 -0.32
CA GLU A 256 1.54 -4.21 -0.48
C GLU A 256 0.08 -4.39 -0.90
N ARG A 257 -0.86 -3.74 -0.21
CA ARG A 257 -2.30 -3.82 -0.52
C ARG A 257 -2.63 -3.24 -1.91
N LEU A 258 -1.93 -2.18 -2.32
CA LEU A 258 -2.11 -1.60 -3.65
C LEU A 258 -1.62 -2.52 -4.78
N ARG A 259 -0.76 -3.50 -4.49
CA ARG A 259 -0.36 -4.54 -5.45
C ARG A 259 -1.44 -5.59 -5.67
N TRP A 260 -2.35 -5.79 -4.74
CA TRP A 260 -3.37 -6.84 -4.84
C TRP A 260 -4.45 -6.54 -5.87
N THR A 261 -4.68 -5.27 -6.18
CA THR A 261 -5.73 -4.85 -7.11
C THR A 261 -5.14 -4.51 -8.49
N PRO A 262 -5.84 -4.83 -9.58
CA PRO A 262 -5.40 -4.43 -10.92
C PRO A 262 -5.54 -2.93 -11.15
N LEU A 263 -5.95 -2.11 -10.16
CA LEU A 263 -6.19 -0.67 -10.23
C LEU A 263 -6.02 -0.16 -11.66
N MET A 264 -7.03 -0.46 -12.51
CA MET A 264 -7.04 -0.04 -13.91
C MET A 264 -7.02 1.48 -13.91
N VAL A 265 -6.03 2.05 -14.54
CA VAL A 265 -5.88 3.49 -14.63
C VAL A 265 -6.63 3.95 -15.88
N ASP A 266 -7.97 3.96 -15.78
CA ASP A 266 -8.79 4.69 -16.73
C ASP A 266 -8.69 6.20 -16.45
N LYS A 267 -9.06 7.01 -17.43
CA LYS A 267 -9.06 8.48 -17.27
C LYS A 267 -9.96 8.96 -16.12
N ARG A 268 -10.97 8.17 -15.76
CA ARG A 268 -11.88 8.45 -14.64
C ARG A 268 -12.05 7.20 -13.79
N VAL A 269 -11.78 7.33 -12.51
CA VAL A 269 -11.87 6.23 -11.54
C VAL A 269 -12.62 6.71 -10.29
N LEU A 270 -13.54 5.90 -9.79
CA LEU A 270 -14.13 6.08 -8.47
C LEU A 270 -13.44 5.15 -7.49
N VAL A 271 -12.85 5.70 -6.44
CA VAL A 271 -12.17 4.95 -5.39
C VAL A 271 -12.91 5.15 -4.07
N VAL A 272 -13.35 4.07 -3.46
CA VAL A 272 -13.87 4.07 -2.09
C VAL A 272 -12.79 3.57 -1.14
N ASN A 273 -12.27 4.45 -0.31
CA ASN A 273 -11.33 4.09 0.75
C ASN A 273 -12.12 3.70 2.00
N LEU A 274 -12.34 2.39 2.18
CA LEU A 274 -13.15 1.86 3.28
C LEU A 274 -12.67 2.31 4.67
N PRO A 275 -11.36 2.27 4.99
CA PRO A 275 -10.85 2.76 6.27
C PRO A 275 -11.04 4.27 6.52
N GLU A 276 -11.12 5.06 5.47
CA GLU A 276 -11.31 6.52 5.53
C GLU A 276 -12.78 6.92 5.51
N PHE A 277 -13.69 6.00 5.17
CA PHE A 277 -15.11 6.28 4.96
C PHE A 277 -15.35 7.33 3.86
N GLU A 278 -14.52 7.30 2.82
CA GLU A 278 -14.51 8.34 1.79
C GLU A 278 -14.50 7.76 0.37
N LEU A 279 -15.31 8.37 -0.50
CA LEU A 279 -15.31 8.17 -1.95
C LEU A 279 -14.59 9.35 -2.60
N ARG A 280 -13.69 9.06 -3.53
CA ARG A 280 -13.03 10.03 -4.40
C ARG A 280 -13.26 9.68 -5.85
N GLY A 281 -13.70 10.65 -6.63
CA GLY A 281 -13.65 10.60 -8.09
C GLY A 281 -12.32 11.17 -8.54
N LEU A 282 -11.56 10.38 -9.29
CA LEU A 282 -10.25 10.76 -9.81
C LEU A 282 -10.38 11.01 -11.32
N GLU A 283 -9.81 12.10 -11.79
CA GLU A 283 -9.52 12.34 -13.20
C GLU A 283 -8.00 12.29 -13.38
N ILE A 284 -7.55 11.39 -14.28
CA ILE A 284 -6.12 11.08 -14.46
C ILE A 284 -5.72 11.48 -15.88
N ASP A 285 -4.73 12.38 -15.96
CA ASP A 285 -4.13 12.81 -17.23
C ASP A 285 -2.58 12.67 -17.11
N GLY A 286 -2.07 11.57 -17.64
CA GLY A 286 -0.67 11.19 -17.44
C GLY A 286 -0.32 11.01 -15.96
N GLU A 287 0.58 11.84 -15.44
CA GLU A 287 0.96 11.84 -14.01
C GLU A 287 0.08 12.77 -13.16
N ALA A 288 -0.73 13.63 -13.79
CA ALA A 288 -1.60 14.56 -13.08
C ALA A 288 -2.88 13.85 -12.61
N VAL A 289 -3.21 14.04 -11.33
CA VAL A 289 -4.44 13.52 -10.71
C VAL A 289 -5.24 14.68 -10.16
N GLN A 290 -6.46 14.82 -10.62
CA GLN A 290 -7.45 15.74 -10.06
C GLN A 290 -8.50 14.96 -9.28
N ILE A 291 -9.05 15.56 -8.24
CA ILE A 291 -10.08 14.96 -7.38
C ILE A 291 -11.32 15.87 -7.42
N PRO A 292 -12.09 15.87 -8.55
CA PRO A 292 -13.24 16.73 -8.68
C PRO A 292 -14.42 16.31 -7.79
N LEU A 293 -14.42 15.10 -7.30
CA LEU A 293 -15.47 14.56 -6.42
C LEU A 293 -14.86 13.96 -5.16
N LYS A 294 -15.39 14.38 -4.02
CA LYS A 294 -15.06 13.86 -2.71
C LYS A 294 -16.29 13.84 -1.83
N MET A 295 -16.61 12.70 -1.22
CA MET A 295 -17.74 12.57 -0.30
C MET A 295 -17.52 11.47 0.73
N ASN A 296 -18.15 11.63 1.89
CA ASN A 296 -18.19 10.57 2.89
C ASN A 296 -19.15 9.45 2.46
N VAL A 297 -18.80 8.22 2.81
CA VAL A 297 -19.62 7.03 2.53
C VAL A 297 -19.88 6.23 3.80
N ILE A 298 -20.99 5.50 3.79
CA ILE A 298 -21.31 4.52 4.83
C ILE A 298 -20.75 3.18 4.39
N VAL A 299 -19.95 2.56 5.25
CA VAL A 299 -19.36 1.24 5.03
C VAL A 299 -19.87 0.23 6.05
N GLY A 300 -19.71 -1.06 5.76
CA GLY A 300 -20.06 -2.13 6.66
C GLY A 300 -19.23 -2.13 7.96
N LYS A 301 -19.74 -2.74 9.03
CA LYS A 301 -19.03 -2.87 10.29
C LYS A 301 -17.85 -3.84 10.15
N ALA A 302 -16.79 -3.61 10.92
CA ALA A 302 -15.55 -4.38 10.87
C ALA A 302 -15.71 -5.90 11.12
N LEU A 303 -16.74 -6.30 11.88
CA LEU A 303 -17.03 -7.69 12.17
C LEU A 303 -18.36 -8.11 11.54
N ASN A 304 -18.36 -9.22 10.81
CA ASN A 304 -19.50 -9.93 10.23
C ASN A 304 -20.28 -9.23 9.10
N THR A 305 -20.09 -7.93 8.85
CA THR A 305 -20.80 -7.18 7.81
C THR A 305 -19.85 -6.24 7.06
N GLN A 306 -18.62 -6.67 6.85
CA GLN A 306 -17.61 -5.88 6.12
C GLN A 306 -18.06 -5.62 4.69
N THR A 307 -17.85 -4.40 4.21
CA THR A 307 -17.99 -4.10 2.79
C THR A 307 -16.97 -4.93 2.02
N PRO A 308 -17.40 -5.72 1.02
CA PRO A 308 -16.48 -6.50 0.20
C PRO A 308 -15.56 -5.59 -0.61
N MET A 309 -14.35 -6.08 -0.90
CA MET A 309 -13.44 -5.45 -1.86
C MET A 309 -13.74 -5.99 -3.25
N PHE A 310 -14.01 -5.10 -4.20
CA PHE A 310 -14.32 -5.43 -5.58
C PHE A 310 -13.84 -4.33 -6.51
N ASP A 311 -13.71 -4.68 -7.78
CA ASP A 311 -13.40 -3.79 -8.89
C ASP A 311 -14.47 -3.99 -9.95
N GLU A 312 -15.18 -2.92 -10.34
CA GLU A 312 -16.31 -2.97 -11.27
C GLU A 312 -16.38 -1.71 -12.12
N GLN A 313 -16.95 -1.86 -13.31
CA GLN A 313 -17.24 -0.72 -14.19
C GLN A 313 -18.59 -0.11 -13.87
N MET A 314 -18.62 1.20 -13.60
CA MET A 314 -19.87 1.94 -13.49
C MET A 314 -20.58 2.00 -14.85
N ARG A 315 -21.78 1.43 -14.93
CA ARG A 315 -22.57 1.35 -16.17
C ARG A 315 -23.76 2.30 -16.19
N ALA A 316 -24.33 2.58 -15.02
CA ALA A 316 -25.52 3.42 -14.90
C ALA A 316 -25.56 4.09 -13.54
N ILE A 317 -26.27 5.21 -13.46
CA ILE A 317 -26.65 5.89 -12.23
C ILE A 317 -28.18 5.89 -12.18
N GLU A 318 -28.76 5.27 -11.18
CA GLU A 318 -30.18 5.27 -10.93
C GLU A 318 -30.51 6.33 -9.87
N PHE A 319 -31.43 7.24 -10.19
CA PHE A 319 -31.91 8.24 -9.25
C PHE A 319 -33.15 7.72 -8.52
N SER A 320 -33.14 7.84 -7.18
CA SER A 320 -34.23 7.36 -6.32
C SER A 320 -34.57 5.87 -6.54
N PRO A 321 -33.57 4.95 -6.51
CA PRO A 321 -33.83 3.55 -6.78
C PRO A 321 -34.68 2.94 -5.67
N TYR A 322 -35.51 1.95 -6.03
CA TYR A 322 -36.13 1.09 -5.04
C TYR A 322 -35.08 0.20 -4.37
N TRP A 323 -35.15 0.10 -3.05
CA TRP A 323 -34.34 -0.85 -2.33
C TRP A 323 -34.97 -2.26 -2.34
N ASN A 324 -34.49 -3.13 -3.19
CA ASN A 324 -34.87 -4.53 -3.18
C ASN A 324 -34.26 -5.25 -1.96
N VAL A 325 -35.08 -5.48 -0.94
CA VAL A 325 -34.60 -6.07 0.31
C VAL A 325 -34.07 -7.50 0.08
N PRO A 326 -32.79 -7.78 0.37
CA PRO A 326 -32.24 -9.12 0.18
C PRO A 326 -33.00 -10.20 0.96
N PRO A 327 -33.10 -11.44 0.43
CA PRO A 327 -33.82 -12.53 1.11
C PRO A 327 -33.34 -12.83 2.55
N SER A 328 -32.06 -12.63 2.82
CA SER A 328 -31.47 -12.79 4.16
C SER A 328 -32.05 -11.77 5.15
N ILE A 329 -32.10 -10.50 4.78
CA ILE A 329 -32.67 -9.43 5.60
C ILE A 329 -34.18 -9.59 5.71
N THR A 330 -34.85 -9.94 4.58
CA THR A 330 -36.28 -10.20 4.58
C THR A 330 -36.66 -11.26 5.61
N ARG A 331 -35.96 -12.40 5.63
CA ARG A 331 -36.22 -13.51 6.57
C ARG A 331 -35.87 -13.15 8.02
N ALA A 332 -34.72 -12.54 8.24
CA ALA A 332 -34.19 -12.28 9.58
C ALA A 332 -34.84 -11.09 10.27
N GLU A 333 -35.24 -10.07 9.52
CA GLU A 333 -35.70 -8.81 10.10
C GLU A 333 -37.08 -8.37 9.64
N THR A 334 -37.33 -8.33 8.32
CA THR A 334 -38.53 -7.68 7.76
C THR A 334 -39.80 -8.50 8.02
N VAL A 335 -39.78 -9.81 7.71
CA VAL A 335 -40.94 -10.68 7.97
C VAL A 335 -41.28 -10.84 9.45
N PRO A 336 -40.33 -11.00 10.40
CA PRO A 336 -40.62 -11.01 11.80
C PRO A 336 -41.27 -9.71 12.32
N LYS A 337 -40.84 -8.54 11.78
CA LYS A 337 -41.45 -7.24 12.13
C LYS A 337 -42.89 -7.15 11.60
N LEU A 338 -43.11 -7.54 10.34
CA LEU A 338 -44.45 -7.58 9.75
C LEU A 338 -45.43 -8.50 10.53
N ARG A 339 -44.95 -9.67 11.00
CA ARG A 339 -45.77 -10.62 11.76
C ARG A 339 -46.18 -10.06 13.11
N ARG A 340 -45.35 -9.22 13.72
CA ARG A 340 -45.65 -8.57 15.02
C ARG A 340 -46.53 -7.33 14.85
N ASP A 341 -46.42 -6.67 13.74
CA ASP A 341 -47.07 -5.40 13.44
C ASP A 341 -47.46 -5.33 11.95
N PRO A 342 -48.73 -5.70 11.65
CA PRO A 342 -49.22 -5.72 10.27
C PRO A 342 -49.11 -4.37 9.54
N GLY A 343 -49.17 -3.23 10.24
CA GLY A 343 -48.99 -1.90 9.72
C GLY A 343 -47.56 -1.47 9.45
N TYR A 344 -46.58 -2.33 9.74
CA TYR A 344 -45.14 -2.01 9.61
C TYR A 344 -44.76 -1.62 8.21
N PHE A 345 -45.23 -2.33 7.19
CA PHE A 345 -44.88 -2.07 5.78
C PHE A 345 -45.40 -0.72 5.32
N ASP A 346 -46.65 -0.39 5.62
CA ASP A 346 -47.25 0.89 5.20
C ASP A 346 -46.49 2.07 5.84
N ARG A 347 -46.16 1.98 7.14
CA ARG A 347 -45.43 3.03 7.84
C ARG A 347 -43.97 3.18 7.35
N GLN A 348 -43.37 2.14 6.82
CA GLN A 348 -42.00 2.17 6.31
C GLN A 348 -41.93 2.35 4.79
N GLY A 349 -43.05 2.40 4.09
CA GLY A 349 -43.13 2.52 2.64
C GLY A 349 -42.62 1.27 1.91
N PHE A 350 -42.75 0.08 2.53
CA PHE A 350 -42.42 -1.17 1.84
C PHE A 350 -43.57 -1.64 0.95
N GLU A 351 -43.23 -2.14 -0.20
CA GLU A 351 -44.14 -2.82 -1.13
C GLU A 351 -43.74 -4.27 -1.28
N ILE A 352 -44.73 -5.14 -1.47
CA ILE A 352 -44.51 -6.54 -1.85
C ILE A 352 -44.69 -6.64 -3.36
N VAL A 353 -43.67 -7.09 -4.06
CA VAL A 353 -43.71 -7.23 -5.51
C VAL A 353 -43.60 -8.70 -5.92
N THR A 354 -44.25 -9.10 -6.97
CA THR A 354 -44.11 -10.40 -7.62
C THR A 354 -42.76 -10.49 -8.34
N ARG A 355 -42.39 -11.68 -8.81
CA ARG A 355 -41.20 -11.84 -9.65
C ARG A 355 -41.28 -11.06 -10.96
N SER A 356 -42.48 -10.78 -11.45
CA SER A 356 -42.76 -9.95 -12.66
C SER A 356 -42.70 -8.46 -12.37
N GLY A 357 -42.51 -8.02 -11.11
CA GLY A 357 -42.46 -6.62 -10.72
C GLY A 357 -43.81 -5.98 -10.43
N GLU A 358 -44.91 -6.77 -10.41
CA GLU A 358 -46.24 -6.24 -10.07
C GLU A 358 -46.37 -6.10 -8.56
N VAL A 359 -46.89 -4.94 -8.12
CA VAL A 359 -47.18 -4.69 -6.70
C VAL A 359 -48.34 -5.57 -6.26
N VAL A 360 -48.14 -6.34 -5.22
CA VAL A 360 -49.20 -7.13 -4.59
C VAL A 360 -50.04 -6.17 -3.77
N THR A 361 -51.20 -5.79 -4.30
CA THR A 361 -52.19 -5.04 -3.53
C THR A 361 -52.71 -5.89 -2.40
N ARG A 362 -52.81 -5.32 -1.21
CA ARG A 362 -53.44 -5.93 -0.04
C ARG A 362 -54.96 -6.01 -0.19
#